data_bc26c38b00e5ec3522cc0ce165aa32ef
#
_entry.id   bc26c38b00e5ec3522cc0ce165aa32ef
#
_cell.length_a   1.000
_cell.length_b   1.000
_cell.length_c   1.000
_cell.angle_alpha   90.00
_cell.angle_beta   90.00
_cell.angle_gamma   90.00
#
_symmetry.space_group_name_H-M   'P 1'
#
loop_
_entity.id
_entity.type
_entity.pdbx_description
1 polymer ?
#
loop_
_entity_poly.entity_id
_entity_poly.type
_entity_poly.pdbx_seq_one_letter_code
_entity_poly.pdbx_strand_id
1 'polypeptide(L)'
;MRASVITALVGAFALAACRPDRPTGPGPLGPPMFAHVQDRDGTPDLIVDAQRLKDSWVVYDQTFSATLCSVVEGDVQPGDHRVLRFTVTTPNIGDADVFVGNPLDHVAVNDGLFEFATCHNHFHFRHYATYELLDATTGHVWRAAKRGFCMLDITPWQTDGGVTSWVYRSCGTKTLPGFQGISVGYADTYNKHLGGQYFVLDGGDNQPVIPPGQYIIRITVNPPFTAVGGEPCPHVDLAGFCHQLLESNYDNNVGEVLIFIPGHPGKGFGPGSNDVSNADLIDDENRPDKP
;
A
#
# COMPACT_ATOMS: atom_id res chain seq x y z
N MET A 1 -25.32 72.45 61.86
CA MET A 1 -24.52 71.25 62.14
C MET A 1 -24.61 70.35 60.86
N ARG A 2 -23.64 70.38 60.01
CA ARG A 2 -23.57 69.52 58.81
C ARG A 2 -22.29 68.72 58.90
N ALA A 3 -22.44 67.42 58.98
CA ALA A 3 -21.31 66.46 58.98
C ALA A 3 -20.91 66.12 57.52
N SER A 4 -19.68 66.37 57.19
CA SER A 4 -19.10 65.96 55.89
C SER A 4 -18.54 64.58 55.99
N VAL A 5 -18.95 63.67 55.14
CA VAL A 5 -18.41 62.34 54.96
C VAL A 5 -17.32 62.40 53.88
N ILE A 6 -16.11 62.05 54.29
CA ILE A 6 -14.95 61.90 53.38
C ILE A 6 -14.90 60.46 52.91
N THR A 7 -15.10 60.24 51.62
CA THR A 7 -14.97 58.94 50.98
C THR A 7 -13.54 58.75 50.50
N ALA A 8 -12.84 57.79 51.09
CA ALA A 8 -11.47 57.41 50.65
C ALA A 8 -11.55 56.44 49.48
N LEU A 9 -11.01 56.80 48.32
CA LEU A 9 -10.81 55.89 47.16
C LEU A 9 -9.52 55.07 47.41
N VAL A 10 -9.68 53.78 47.56
CA VAL A 10 -8.55 52.83 47.55
C VAL A 10 -8.28 52.44 46.10
N GLY A 11 -7.19 52.94 45.53
CA GLY A 11 -6.71 52.51 44.23
C GLY A 11 -5.98 51.16 44.33
N ALA A 12 -6.51 50.18 43.63
CA ALA A 12 -5.86 48.91 43.45
C ALA A 12 -4.81 48.99 42.36
N PHE A 13 -3.52 48.97 42.70
CA PHE A 13 -2.42 48.77 41.75
C PHE A 13 -2.36 47.33 41.35
N ALA A 14 -2.69 47.07 40.08
CA ALA A 14 -2.45 45.78 39.44
C ALA A 14 -0.96 45.65 39.11
N LEU A 15 -0.23 44.86 39.86
CA LEU A 15 1.13 44.44 39.53
C LEU A 15 1.06 43.50 38.32
N ALA A 16 1.40 43.98 37.14
CA ALA A 16 1.68 43.16 35.99
C ALA A 16 2.97 42.37 36.24
N ALA A 17 2.84 41.11 36.68
CA ALA A 17 3.94 40.20 36.73
C ALA A 17 4.40 39.87 35.31
N CYS A 18 5.56 40.40 34.89
CA CYS A 18 6.27 39.91 33.72
C CYS A 18 6.57 38.40 33.94
N ARG A 19 5.90 37.54 33.17
CA ARG A 19 6.30 36.15 33.08
C ARG A 19 7.61 36.08 32.30
N PRO A 20 8.64 35.41 32.80
CA PRO A 20 9.84 35.17 32.01
C PRO A 20 9.46 34.37 30.77
N ASP A 21 9.92 34.87 29.60
CA ASP A 21 9.79 34.17 28.35
C ASP A 21 10.31 32.73 28.52
N ARG A 22 9.44 31.77 28.27
CA ARG A 22 9.87 30.37 28.16
C ARG A 22 10.90 30.28 27.04
N PRO A 23 12.03 29.58 27.27
CA PRO A 23 12.97 29.34 26.18
C PRO A 23 12.23 28.62 25.05
N THR A 24 12.31 29.18 23.86
CA THR A 24 11.89 28.56 22.61
C THR A 24 12.90 27.48 22.21
N GLY A 25 12.99 26.42 23.03
CA GLY A 25 13.50 25.15 22.56
C GLY A 25 12.45 24.56 21.61
N PRO A 26 12.83 23.68 20.67
CA PRO A 26 11.85 22.93 19.91
C PRO A 26 10.93 22.27 20.94
N GLY A 27 9.66 22.69 20.94
CA GLY A 27 8.65 22.08 21.78
C GLY A 27 8.65 20.57 21.50
N PRO A 28 8.21 19.71 22.44
CA PRO A 28 8.01 18.32 22.16
C PRO A 28 7.26 18.29 20.84
N LEU A 29 7.82 17.56 19.84
CA LEU A 29 7.17 17.30 18.56
C LEU A 29 5.70 17.09 18.90
N GLY A 30 4.82 17.95 18.38
CA GLY A 30 3.39 17.84 18.66
C GLY A 30 2.95 16.41 18.42
N PRO A 31 1.81 15.97 18.95
CA PRO A 31 1.35 14.62 18.74
C PRO A 31 1.55 14.31 17.26
N PRO A 32 2.16 13.17 16.94
CA PRO A 32 2.60 12.88 15.59
C PRO A 32 1.43 13.21 14.65
N MET A 33 1.75 13.67 13.47
CA MET A 33 0.83 14.09 12.40
C MET A 33 -0.28 13.07 12.09
N PHE A 34 -0.30 11.98 12.80
CA PHE A 34 -1.15 10.80 12.80
C PHE A 34 -2.38 10.89 13.73
N ALA A 35 -2.61 12.03 14.37
CA ALA A 35 -3.75 12.23 15.28
C ALA A 35 -5.14 12.26 14.59
N HIS A 36 -5.21 11.90 13.32
CA HIS A 36 -6.45 11.86 12.54
C HIS A 36 -6.82 10.46 12.03
N VAL A 37 -6.33 9.40 12.65
CA VAL A 37 -7.02 8.11 12.54
C VAL A 37 -8.43 8.39 13.03
N GLN A 38 -9.39 8.41 12.13
CA GLN A 38 -10.79 8.56 12.50
C GLN A 38 -11.14 7.29 13.30
N ASP A 39 -11.33 7.48 14.59
CA ASP A 39 -11.88 6.44 15.48
C ASP A 39 -13.34 6.22 15.05
N ARG A 40 -13.48 5.43 13.96
CA ARG A 40 -14.77 5.00 13.43
C ARG A 40 -15.04 3.65 14.07
N ASP A 41 -16.14 3.52 14.76
CA ASP A 41 -16.63 2.27 15.38
C ASP A 41 -16.99 1.19 14.32
N GLY A 42 -16.47 1.30 13.10
CA GLY A 42 -16.75 0.43 11.97
C GLY A 42 -15.68 -0.64 11.74
N THR A 43 -15.81 -1.31 10.62
CA THR A 43 -14.86 -2.33 10.15
C THR A 43 -14.42 -2.00 8.73
N PRO A 44 -13.14 -2.09 8.39
CA PRO A 44 -12.66 -1.97 7.01
C PRO A 44 -13.24 -3.08 6.12
N ASP A 45 -13.22 -2.85 4.82
CA ASP A 45 -13.64 -3.80 3.79
C ASP A 45 -12.85 -3.51 2.51
N LEU A 46 -11.93 -4.40 2.15
CA LEU A 46 -11.06 -4.26 1.00
C LEU A 46 -11.63 -5.01 -0.19
N ILE A 47 -11.60 -4.38 -1.35
CA ILE A 47 -11.93 -5.02 -2.61
C ILE A 47 -10.80 -4.85 -3.63
N VAL A 48 -10.87 -5.58 -4.72
CA VAL A 48 -10.00 -5.36 -5.90
C VAL A 48 -10.81 -4.66 -7.00
N ASP A 49 -10.29 -3.54 -7.51
CA ASP A 49 -10.87 -2.89 -8.70
C ASP A 49 -10.56 -3.70 -9.96
N ALA A 50 -11.41 -4.68 -10.24
CA ALA A 50 -11.27 -5.54 -11.41
C ALA A 50 -11.40 -4.78 -12.74
N GLN A 51 -12.11 -3.64 -12.78
CA GLN A 51 -12.24 -2.85 -14.00
C GLN A 51 -10.93 -2.13 -14.32
N ARG A 52 -10.27 -1.53 -13.32
CA ARG A 52 -8.95 -0.90 -13.50
C ARG A 52 -7.89 -1.93 -13.88
N LEU A 53 -7.92 -3.10 -13.25
CA LEU A 53 -7.05 -4.22 -13.64
C LEU A 53 -7.26 -4.62 -15.11
N LYS A 54 -8.53 -4.75 -15.54
CA LYS A 54 -8.91 -5.08 -16.93
C LYS A 54 -8.40 -4.05 -17.93
N ASP A 55 -8.42 -2.77 -17.58
CA ASP A 55 -8.09 -1.66 -18.49
C ASP A 55 -6.59 -1.32 -18.52
N SER A 56 -5.78 -1.91 -17.63
CA SER A 56 -4.39 -1.48 -17.40
C SER A 56 -3.32 -2.48 -17.82
N TRP A 57 -3.64 -3.74 -18.03
CA TRP A 57 -2.62 -4.75 -18.32
C TRP A 57 -1.98 -4.58 -19.71
N VAL A 58 -0.70 -4.96 -19.80
CA VAL A 58 0.06 -4.91 -21.05
C VAL A 58 1.13 -6.00 -21.08
N VAL A 59 1.28 -6.67 -22.21
CA VAL A 59 2.40 -7.58 -22.52
C VAL A 59 3.38 -6.85 -23.42
N TYR A 60 4.67 -6.85 -23.08
CA TYR A 60 5.72 -6.26 -23.90
C TYR A 60 7.09 -6.83 -23.52
N ASP A 61 8.10 -6.54 -24.34
CA ASP A 61 9.49 -6.93 -24.06
C ASP A 61 10.20 -5.76 -23.36
N GLN A 62 10.77 -6.03 -22.17
CA GLN A 62 11.46 -5.05 -21.31
C GLN A 62 12.89 -5.49 -21.06
N THR A 63 13.83 -4.53 -21.08
CA THR A 63 15.22 -4.73 -20.65
C THR A 63 15.34 -4.37 -19.17
N PHE A 64 15.78 -5.32 -18.36
CA PHE A 64 16.08 -5.11 -16.94
C PHE A 64 17.60 -4.88 -16.76
N SER A 65 17.95 -3.68 -16.33
CA SER A 65 19.33 -3.35 -15.97
C SER A 65 19.71 -4.03 -14.66
N ALA A 66 20.97 -4.42 -14.51
CA ALA A 66 21.47 -5.02 -13.27
C ALA A 66 21.37 -4.11 -12.03
N THR A 67 21.07 -2.83 -12.20
CA THR A 67 20.92 -1.84 -11.13
C THR A 67 19.48 -1.57 -10.73
N LEU A 68 18.50 -2.14 -11.44
CA LEU A 68 17.09 -2.02 -11.07
C LEU A 68 16.81 -2.74 -9.74
N CYS A 69 15.95 -2.19 -8.91
CA CYS A 69 15.59 -2.81 -7.64
C CYS A 69 14.99 -4.21 -7.82
N SER A 70 14.18 -4.43 -8.82
CA SER A 70 13.66 -5.75 -9.17
C SER A 70 14.75 -6.80 -9.42
N VAL A 71 15.93 -6.40 -9.95
CA VAL A 71 17.06 -7.29 -10.15
C VAL A 71 17.89 -7.43 -8.88
N VAL A 72 18.15 -6.31 -8.19
CA VAL A 72 18.95 -6.29 -6.95
C VAL A 72 18.28 -7.09 -5.84
N GLU A 73 16.95 -7.06 -5.76
CA GLU A 73 16.15 -7.78 -4.76
C GLU A 73 15.79 -9.21 -5.20
N GLY A 74 16.16 -9.60 -6.43
CA GLY A 74 16.10 -10.99 -6.89
C GLY A 74 14.79 -11.40 -7.56
N ASP A 75 13.92 -10.46 -7.89
CA ASP A 75 12.62 -10.72 -8.52
C ASP A 75 12.75 -11.18 -9.98
N VAL A 76 13.77 -10.68 -10.68
CA VAL A 76 14.05 -11.02 -12.09
C VAL A 76 15.55 -10.99 -12.35
N GLN A 77 16.02 -11.75 -13.34
CA GLN A 77 17.41 -11.67 -13.81
C GLN A 77 17.60 -10.44 -14.70
N PRO A 78 18.83 -9.87 -14.77
CA PRO A 78 19.11 -8.79 -15.71
C PRO A 78 19.06 -9.30 -17.15
N GLY A 79 18.62 -8.45 -18.07
CA GLY A 79 18.53 -8.77 -19.50
C GLY A 79 17.15 -8.46 -20.09
N ASP A 80 16.91 -8.96 -21.29
CA ASP A 80 15.66 -8.77 -21.99
C ASP A 80 14.67 -9.87 -21.57
N HIS A 81 13.51 -9.45 -21.06
CA HIS A 81 12.44 -10.33 -20.65
C HIS A 81 11.11 -9.92 -21.26
N ARG A 82 10.28 -10.90 -21.57
CA ARG A 82 8.86 -10.64 -21.85
C ARG A 82 8.10 -10.62 -20.55
N VAL A 83 7.35 -9.54 -20.33
CA VAL A 83 6.57 -9.33 -19.11
C VAL A 83 5.10 -9.03 -19.39
N LEU A 84 4.25 -9.42 -18.46
CA LEU A 84 2.87 -8.95 -18.36
C LEU A 84 2.80 -8.01 -17.15
N ARG A 85 2.68 -6.71 -17.41
CA ARG A 85 2.49 -5.69 -16.38
C ARG A 85 1.04 -5.31 -16.23
N PHE A 86 0.63 -4.88 -15.03
CA PHE A 86 -0.75 -4.54 -14.70
C PHE A 86 -0.81 -3.59 -13.51
N THR A 87 -1.89 -2.82 -13.42
CA THR A 87 -2.17 -1.96 -12.27
C THR A 87 -3.16 -2.66 -11.34
N VAL A 88 -2.86 -2.67 -10.06
CA VAL A 88 -3.78 -3.14 -9.01
C VAL A 88 -4.19 -1.95 -8.15
N THR A 89 -5.49 -1.80 -7.94
CA THR A 89 -6.09 -0.82 -7.04
C THR A 89 -6.99 -1.56 -6.07
N THR A 90 -6.78 -1.33 -4.78
CA THR A 90 -7.49 -2.02 -3.70
C THR A 90 -8.18 -1.01 -2.79
N PRO A 91 -9.44 -0.65 -3.10
CA PRO A 91 -10.22 0.29 -2.30
C PRO A 91 -10.61 -0.27 -0.95
N ASN A 92 -10.61 0.60 0.07
CA ASN A 92 -11.31 0.36 1.33
C ASN A 92 -12.72 0.97 1.21
N ILE A 93 -13.72 0.10 1.10
CA ILE A 93 -15.15 0.46 0.98
C ILE A 93 -15.91 0.31 2.31
N GLY A 94 -15.22 -0.07 3.38
CA GLY A 94 -15.78 -0.27 4.71
C GLY A 94 -16.05 1.03 5.47
N ASP A 95 -16.39 0.87 6.74
CA ASP A 95 -16.75 1.97 7.63
C ASP A 95 -15.63 2.43 8.55
N ALA A 96 -14.49 1.73 8.54
CA ALA A 96 -13.26 2.08 9.27
C ALA A 96 -12.03 2.01 8.39
N ASP A 97 -10.95 2.66 8.84
CA ASP A 97 -9.66 2.59 8.17
C ASP A 97 -9.01 1.21 8.33
N VAL A 98 -8.33 0.73 7.30
CA VAL A 98 -7.34 -0.33 7.46
C VAL A 98 -6.12 0.30 8.13
N PHE A 99 -5.83 -0.10 9.34
CA PHE A 99 -4.70 0.41 10.09
C PHE A 99 -3.62 -0.67 10.27
N VAL A 100 -2.43 -0.43 9.75
CA VAL A 100 -1.27 -1.29 9.96
C VAL A 100 -0.27 -0.62 10.89
N GLY A 101 -0.08 0.69 10.77
CA GLY A 101 0.70 1.48 11.71
C GLY A 101 2.15 1.73 11.30
N ASN A 102 3.02 1.85 12.32
CA ASN A 102 4.42 2.16 12.13
C ASN A 102 5.26 0.87 12.04
N PRO A 103 5.95 0.61 10.92
CA PRO A 103 6.79 -0.58 10.76
C PRO A 103 7.85 -0.77 11.85
N LEU A 104 8.40 0.32 12.41
CA LEU A 104 9.42 0.22 13.46
C LEU A 104 8.88 -0.42 14.76
N ASP A 105 7.60 -0.24 15.06
CA ASP A 105 6.98 -0.85 16.24
C ASP A 105 6.84 -2.37 16.06
N HIS A 106 6.49 -2.82 14.85
CA HIS A 106 6.43 -4.23 14.46
C HIS A 106 7.81 -4.90 14.46
N VAL A 107 8.83 -4.20 13.93
CA VAL A 107 10.21 -4.68 13.97
C VAL A 107 10.71 -4.81 15.41
N ALA A 108 10.36 -3.87 16.30
CA ALA A 108 10.77 -3.90 17.70
C ALA A 108 10.24 -5.13 18.47
N VAL A 109 9.04 -5.61 18.11
CA VAL A 109 8.44 -6.82 18.71
C VAL A 109 8.70 -8.09 17.90
N ASN A 110 9.29 -7.95 16.69
CA ASN A 110 9.67 -9.04 15.78
C ASN A 110 8.49 -9.96 15.44
N ASP A 111 7.35 -9.37 15.08
CA ASP A 111 6.14 -10.11 14.71
C ASP A 111 6.16 -10.66 13.26
N GLY A 112 7.16 -10.28 12.48
CA GLY A 112 7.38 -10.79 11.12
C GLY A 112 6.47 -10.16 10.04
N LEU A 113 5.68 -9.15 10.38
CA LEU A 113 4.74 -8.50 9.44
C LEU A 113 5.44 -7.60 8.43
N PHE A 114 6.59 -7.06 8.77
CA PHE A 114 7.34 -6.16 7.90
C PHE A 114 8.70 -6.72 7.53
N GLU A 115 9.14 -6.37 6.34
CA GLU A 115 10.52 -6.53 5.89
C GLU A 115 11.05 -5.20 5.35
N PHE A 116 12.36 -5.01 5.43
CA PHE A 116 13.00 -3.82 4.89
C PHE A 116 13.53 -4.08 3.49
N ALA A 117 12.92 -3.45 2.50
CA ALA A 117 13.38 -3.47 1.11
C ALA A 117 14.60 -2.57 0.96
N THR A 118 15.78 -3.18 0.82
CA THR A 118 17.05 -2.45 0.90
C THR A 118 17.26 -1.52 -0.29
N CYS A 119 16.84 -1.92 -1.49
CA CYS A 119 16.97 -1.12 -2.69
C CYS A 119 15.95 0.04 -2.68
N HIS A 120 14.73 -0.22 -2.29
CA HIS A 120 13.66 0.78 -2.16
C HIS A 120 13.83 1.69 -0.92
N ASN A 121 14.67 1.28 0.05
CA ASN A 121 14.95 2.00 1.28
C ASN A 121 13.71 2.31 2.14
N HIS A 122 12.74 1.40 2.15
CA HIS A 122 11.54 1.49 3.00
C HIS A 122 11.04 0.12 3.44
N PHE A 123 10.02 0.10 4.33
CA PHE A 123 9.42 -1.11 4.83
C PHE A 123 8.25 -1.57 3.97
N HIS A 124 8.23 -2.88 3.70
CA HIS A 124 7.12 -3.59 3.07
C HIS A 124 6.32 -4.40 4.09
N PHE A 125 5.00 -4.28 4.03
CA PHE A 125 4.06 -5.20 4.68
C PHE A 125 3.92 -6.47 3.85
N ARG A 126 4.06 -7.65 4.47
CA ARG A 126 4.31 -8.91 3.75
C ARG A 126 3.07 -9.64 3.27
N HIS A 127 1.94 -9.49 3.92
CA HIS A 127 0.76 -10.35 3.73
C HIS A 127 -0.44 -9.60 3.15
N TYR A 128 -0.18 -8.51 2.41
CA TYR A 128 -1.25 -7.66 1.92
C TYR A 128 -2.03 -8.27 0.76
N ALA A 129 -1.35 -8.80 -0.25
CA ALA A 129 -2.01 -9.34 -1.42
C ALA A 129 -1.22 -10.47 -2.09
N THR A 130 -1.93 -11.30 -2.86
CA THR A 130 -1.34 -12.26 -3.79
C THR A 130 -1.75 -11.93 -5.22
N TYR A 131 -0.79 -12.05 -6.14
CA TYR A 131 -0.99 -11.81 -7.56
C TYR A 131 -0.68 -13.11 -8.31
N GLU A 132 -1.69 -13.67 -8.96
CA GLU A 132 -1.62 -14.96 -9.63
C GLU A 132 -2.04 -14.84 -11.09
N LEU A 133 -1.38 -15.62 -11.95
CA LEU A 133 -1.78 -15.85 -13.33
C LEU A 133 -2.17 -17.31 -13.48
N LEU A 134 -3.42 -17.56 -13.84
CA LEU A 134 -3.99 -18.89 -13.93
C LEU A 134 -4.18 -19.29 -15.40
N ASP A 135 -3.71 -20.46 -15.75
CA ASP A 135 -4.14 -21.13 -16.98
C ASP A 135 -5.50 -21.80 -16.72
N ALA A 136 -6.54 -21.23 -17.33
CA ALA A 136 -7.91 -21.72 -17.16
C ALA A 136 -8.12 -23.15 -17.72
N THR A 137 -7.20 -23.64 -18.58
CA THR A 137 -7.28 -24.97 -19.19
C THR A 137 -6.62 -26.04 -18.34
N THR A 138 -5.44 -25.75 -17.81
CA THR A 138 -4.62 -26.71 -17.05
C THR A 138 -4.75 -26.54 -15.55
N GLY A 139 -5.23 -25.40 -15.08
CA GLY A 139 -5.26 -25.04 -13.66
C GLY A 139 -3.87 -24.67 -13.09
N HIS A 140 -2.84 -24.56 -13.93
CA HIS A 140 -1.53 -24.12 -13.47
C HIS A 140 -1.54 -22.64 -13.03
N VAL A 141 -0.80 -22.34 -11.97
CA VAL A 141 -0.74 -21.01 -11.38
C VAL A 141 0.70 -20.51 -11.35
N TRP A 142 0.93 -19.33 -11.91
CA TRP A 142 2.16 -18.56 -11.76
C TRP A 142 1.94 -17.41 -10.80
N ARG A 143 2.99 -16.99 -10.10
CA ARG A 143 2.97 -15.84 -9.19
C ARG A 143 3.73 -14.69 -9.77
N ALA A 144 3.24 -13.46 -9.52
CA ALA A 144 3.96 -12.25 -9.88
C ALA A 144 5.23 -12.08 -9.04
N ALA A 145 6.12 -11.21 -9.51
CA ALA A 145 7.34 -10.85 -8.79
C ALA A 145 7.06 -10.07 -7.49
N LYS A 146 5.98 -9.27 -7.43
CA LYS A 146 5.64 -8.47 -6.25
C LYS A 146 5.34 -9.32 -5.02
N ARG A 147 6.08 -9.05 -3.94
CA ARG A 147 5.97 -9.80 -2.68
C ARG A 147 5.80 -8.95 -1.44
N GLY A 148 6.18 -7.67 -1.53
CA GLY A 148 6.10 -6.71 -0.45
C GLY A 148 5.29 -5.48 -0.86
N PHE A 149 4.61 -4.87 0.10
CA PHE A 149 3.67 -3.79 -0.14
C PHE A 149 3.86 -2.68 0.89
N CYS A 150 3.71 -1.44 0.47
CA CYS A 150 3.60 -0.31 1.37
C CYS A 150 2.19 0.25 1.23
N MET A 151 1.35 0.00 2.22
CA MET A 151 -0.08 0.34 2.18
C MET A 151 -0.27 1.83 2.43
N LEU A 152 -0.77 2.55 1.44
CA LEU A 152 -0.93 4.00 1.48
C LEU A 152 -2.23 4.46 0.80
N ASP A 153 -2.68 5.67 1.18
CA ASP A 153 -3.75 6.40 0.51
C ASP A 153 -3.26 6.96 -0.83
N ILE A 154 -3.33 6.19 -1.90
CA ILE A 154 -2.81 6.60 -3.22
C ILE A 154 -3.89 7.20 -4.11
N THR A 155 -5.06 6.57 -4.17
CA THR A 155 -6.13 6.97 -5.08
C THR A 155 -7.41 7.24 -4.30
N PRO A 156 -8.00 8.45 -4.41
CA PRO A 156 -9.37 8.68 -3.92
C PRO A 156 -10.33 7.74 -4.66
N TRP A 157 -11.15 6.99 -3.91
CA TRP A 157 -12.08 6.02 -4.48
C TRP A 157 -13.53 6.50 -4.42
N GLN A 158 -13.97 6.89 -3.24
CA GLN A 158 -15.30 7.47 -3.03
C GLN A 158 -15.15 8.70 -2.14
N THR A 159 -15.29 9.88 -2.72
CA THR A 159 -15.11 11.15 -2.02
C THR A 159 -16.44 11.78 -1.56
N ASP A 160 -17.54 11.21 -1.97
CA ASP A 160 -18.91 11.71 -1.69
C ASP A 160 -19.26 11.67 -0.19
N GLY A 161 -18.56 10.89 0.60
CA GLY A 161 -18.70 10.80 2.05
C GLY A 161 -17.89 11.79 2.85
N GLY A 162 -17.20 12.72 2.21
CA GLY A 162 -16.43 13.79 2.88
C GLY A 162 -15.11 13.36 3.49
N VAL A 163 -14.55 12.22 3.12
CA VAL A 163 -13.18 11.87 3.48
C VAL A 163 -12.22 12.69 2.62
N THR A 164 -11.70 13.77 3.17
CA THR A 164 -10.78 14.69 2.50
C THR A 164 -9.34 14.57 3.03
N SER A 165 -9.12 13.73 4.03
CA SER A 165 -7.81 13.60 4.68
C SER A 165 -7.04 12.41 4.14
N TRP A 166 -5.98 12.70 3.45
CA TRP A 166 -4.95 11.78 3.06
C TRP A 166 -4.07 11.48 4.28
N VAL A 167 -4.32 10.34 4.93
CA VAL A 167 -3.77 9.99 6.25
C VAL A 167 -2.51 9.15 6.11
N TYR A 168 -2.59 8.02 5.41
CA TYR A 168 -1.50 7.06 5.30
C TYR A 168 -0.61 7.41 4.12
N ARG A 169 0.61 7.91 4.41
CA ARG A 169 1.48 8.51 3.39
C ARG A 169 2.95 8.13 3.50
N SER A 170 3.32 7.26 4.43
CA SER A 170 4.73 6.97 4.70
C SER A 170 4.96 5.49 4.93
N CYS A 171 5.81 4.89 4.10
CA CYS A 171 6.25 3.51 4.27
C CYS A 171 7.21 3.33 5.44
N GLY A 172 7.83 4.39 5.93
CA GLY A 172 8.87 4.35 6.95
C GLY A 172 10.21 3.85 6.43
N THR A 173 11.28 4.25 7.11
CA THR A 173 12.65 3.78 6.86
C THR A 173 13.25 3.22 8.15
N LYS A 174 14.48 2.73 8.11
CA LYS A 174 15.18 2.27 9.33
C LYS A 174 15.34 3.34 10.41
N THR A 175 15.20 4.61 10.06
CA THR A 175 15.45 5.76 10.95
C THR A 175 14.26 6.72 11.06
N LEU A 176 13.30 6.62 10.15
CA LEU A 176 12.10 7.45 10.13
C LEU A 176 10.86 6.59 10.29
N PRO A 177 9.92 6.96 11.17
CA PRO A 177 8.69 6.22 11.33
C PRO A 177 7.86 6.23 10.06
N GLY A 178 7.18 5.11 9.80
CA GLY A 178 6.15 4.99 8.80
C GLY A 178 4.76 5.13 9.40
N PHE A 179 3.78 5.22 8.52
CA PHE A 179 2.38 5.16 8.91
C PHE A 179 1.58 4.55 7.77
N GLN A 180 1.41 3.24 7.82
CA GLN A 180 0.80 2.45 6.77
C GLN A 180 -0.65 2.09 7.10
N GLY A 181 -1.47 2.08 6.08
CA GLY A 181 -2.90 1.80 6.15
C GLY A 181 -3.64 2.29 4.92
N ILE A 182 -4.97 2.20 4.92
CA ILE A 182 -5.85 2.71 3.87
C ILE A 182 -7.07 3.33 4.51
N SER A 183 -7.27 4.62 4.30
CA SER A 183 -8.44 5.34 4.81
C SER A 183 -9.72 4.87 4.12
N VAL A 184 -10.84 4.99 4.81
CA VAL A 184 -12.18 4.85 4.20
C VAL A 184 -12.28 5.76 2.97
N GLY A 185 -12.73 5.21 1.84
CA GLY A 185 -12.89 5.97 0.60
C GLY A 185 -11.60 6.25 -0.15
N TYR A 186 -10.48 5.67 0.28
CA TYR A 186 -9.22 5.63 -0.47
C TYR A 186 -8.92 4.23 -0.96
N ALA A 187 -7.99 4.14 -1.89
CA ALA A 187 -7.43 2.90 -2.38
C ALA A 187 -5.91 2.97 -2.39
N ASP A 188 -5.27 1.90 -2.01
CA ASP A 188 -3.89 1.67 -2.35
C ASP A 188 -3.78 1.27 -3.82
N THR A 189 -2.83 1.84 -4.55
CA THR A 189 -2.70 1.62 -6.00
C THR A 189 -1.26 1.37 -6.38
N TYR A 190 -1.00 0.16 -6.83
CA TYR A 190 0.25 -0.26 -7.45
C TYR A 190 0.11 -0.19 -8.95
N ASN A 191 0.66 0.85 -9.56
CA ASN A 191 0.54 0.98 -11.01
C ASN A 191 1.54 0.07 -11.74
N LYS A 192 1.25 -0.27 -13.00
CA LYS A 192 2.03 -1.21 -13.83
C LYS A 192 3.51 -0.85 -14.00
N HIS A 193 3.91 0.38 -13.63
CA HIS A 193 5.30 0.84 -13.75
C HIS A 193 6.16 0.51 -12.54
N LEU A 194 5.55 0.15 -11.41
CA LEU A 194 6.27 -0.12 -10.17
C LEU A 194 7.04 -1.44 -10.21
N GLY A 195 8.08 -1.52 -9.37
CA GLY A 195 8.86 -2.72 -9.16
C GLY A 195 8.02 -3.92 -8.75
N GLY A 196 8.32 -5.09 -9.31
CA GLY A 196 7.60 -6.32 -9.03
C GLY A 196 6.17 -6.42 -9.62
N GLN A 197 5.62 -5.34 -10.19
CA GLN A 197 4.24 -5.27 -10.69
C GLN A 197 4.09 -5.96 -12.06
N TYR A 198 4.59 -7.20 -12.16
CA TYR A 198 4.60 -7.97 -13.40
C TYR A 198 4.71 -9.49 -13.17
N PHE A 199 4.34 -10.25 -14.20
CA PHE A 199 4.73 -11.65 -14.38
C PHE A 199 5.84 -11.72 -15.43
N VAL A 200 6.87 -12.52 -15.17
CA VAL A 200 7.93 -12.82 -16.15
C VAL A 200 7.45 -13.98 -17.03
N LEU A 201 7.22 -13.70 -18.32
CA LEU A 201 6.57 -14.65 -19.22
C LEU A 201 7.52 -15.67 -19.86
N ASP A 202 8.80 -15.32 -19.98
CA ASP A 202 9.85 -16.16 -20.59
C ASP A 202 10.60 -17.04 -19.57
N GLY A 203 10.06 -17.15 -18.37
CA GLY A 203 10.61 -17.92 -17.27
C GLY A 203 11.43 -17.04 -16.33
N GLY A 204 11.24 -17.20 -15.06
CA GLY A 204 11.92 -16.44 -14.01
C GLY A 204 11.41 -16.86 -12.64
N ASP A 205 12.11 -16.46 -11.60
CA ASP A 205 11.74 -16.77 -10.22
C ASP A 205 11.44 -18.27 -9.98
N ASN A 206 12.22 -19.15 -10.62
CA ASN A 206 12.05 -20.59 -10.60
C ASN A 206 10.68 -21.09 -11.13
N GLN A 207 9.98 -20.28 -11.90
CA GLN A 207 8.70 -20.64 -12.52
C GLN A 207 8.90 -20.99 -14.01
N PRO A 208 8.08 -21.89 -14.57
CA PRO A 208 8.19 -22.24 -15.99
C PRO A 208 7.74 -21.09 -16.89
N VAL A 209 8.19 -21.14 -18.14
CA VAL A 209 7.74 -20.22 -19.21
C VAL A 209 6.21 -20.26 -19.30
N ILE A 210 5.63 -19.07 -19.49
CA ILE A 210 4.19 -18.89 -19.72
C ILE A 210 3.96 -18.81 -21.23
N PRO A 211 3.37 -19.85 -21.86
CA PRO A 211 3.14 -19.87 -23.29
C PRO A 211 2.07 -18.87 -23.72
N PRO A 212 2.02 -18.49 -25.02
CA PRO A 212 0.91 -17.71 -25.54
C PRO A 212 -0.43 -18.42 -25.35
N GLY A 213 -1.46 -17.67 -24.91
CA GLY A 213 -2.77 -18.27 -24.65
C GLY A 213 -3.70 -17.37 -23.85
N GLN A 214 -4.79 -17.94 -23.40
CA GLN A 214 -5.75 -17.28 -22.52
C GLN A 214 -5.44 -17.58 -21.06
N TYR A 215 -5.47 -16.57 -20.23
CA TYR A 215 -5.15 -16.63 -18.81
C TYR A 215 -6.11 -15.76 -18.00
N ILE A 216 -6.16 -16.02 -16.71
CA ILE A 216 -6.87 -15.18 -15.74
C ILE A 216 -5.82 -14.53 -14.84
N ILE A 217 -5.76 -13.21 -14.81
CA ILE A 217 -5.08 -12.49 -13.73
C ILE A 217 -6.03 -12.53 -12.53
N ARG A 218 -5.57 -13.11 -11.42
CA ARG A 218 -6.29 -13.11 -10.15
C ARG A 218 -5.49 -12.32 -9.13
N ILE A 219 -6.14 -11.36 -8.51
CA ILE A 219 -5.61 -10.61 -7.39
C ILE A 219 -6.47 -10.94 -6.17
N THR A 220 -5.84 -11.31 -5.07
CA THR A 220 -6.51 -11.49 -3.78
C THR A 220 -5.87 -10.54 -2.78
N VAL A 221 -6.63 -9.55 -2.31
CA VAL A 221 -6.21 -8.69 -1.20
C VAL A 221 -6.52 -9.38 0.12
N ASN A 222 -5.69 -9.17 1.15
CA ASN A 222 -5.78 -9.85 2.46
C ASN A 222 -6.07 -11.36 2.33
N PRO A 223 -5.21 -12.11 1.63
CA PRO A 223 -5.48 -13.49 1.26
C PRO A 223 -5.65 -14.39 2.48
N PRO A 224 -6.54 -15.40 2.41
CA PRO A 224 -6.68 -16.39 3.48
C PRO A 224 -5.41 -17.24 3.62
N PHE A 225 -5.10 -17.63 4.85
CA PHE A 225 -4.03 -18.58 5.14
C PHE A 225 -4.44 -19.56 6.25
N THR A 226 -3.70 -20.66 6.35
CA THR A 226 -3.85 -21.61 7.45
C THR A 226 -2.66 -21.46 8.38
N ALA A 227 -2.90 -21.05 9.62
CA ALA A 227 -1.86 -20.91 10.61
C ALA A 227 -1.27 -22.30 10.97
N VAL A 228 0.05 -22.41 10.95
CA VAL A 228 0.77 -23.65 11.24
C VAL A 228 1.81 -23.42 12.36
N GLY A 229 2.01 -24.42 13.19
CA GLY A 229 3.13 -24.43 14.14
C GLY A 229 3.13 -23.29 15.19
N GLY A 230 1.97 -22.70 15.50
CA GLY A 230 1.85 -21.58 16.45
C GLY A 230 1.95 -20.21 15.82
N GLU A 231 1.89 -20.14 14.49
CA GLU A 231 1.76 -18.86 13.75
C GLU A 231 0.51 -18.09 14.21
N PRO A 232 0.62 -16.78 14.40
CA PRO A 232 -0.54 -15.96 14.76
C PRO A 232 -1.66 -16.04 13.71
N CYS A 233 -2.91 -16.14 14.18
CA CYS A 233 -4.11 -16.03 13.37
C CYS A 233 -4.93 -14.84 13.89
N PRO A 234 -4.66 -13.61 13.43
CA PRO A 234 -5.25 -12.41 14.01
C PRO A 234 -6.76 -12.34 13.83
N HIS A 235 -7.25 -12.75 12.67
CA HIS A 235 -8.67 -12.74 12.32
C HIS A 235 -9.04 -14.04 11.63
N VAL A 236 -10.26 -14.53 11.85
CA VAL A 236 -10.75 -15.80 11.31
C VAL A 236 -12.06 -15.54 10.57
N ASP A 237 -12.16 -16.00 9.32
CA ASP A 237 -13.38 -15.94 8.54
C ASP A 237 -14.37 -17.05 8.94
N LEU A 238 -15.57 -17.02 8.31
CA LEU A 238 -16.60 -18.02 8.57
C LEU A 238 -16.24 -19.44 8.12
N ALA A 239 -15.29 -19.57 7.21
CA ALA A 239 -14.77 -20.85 6.73
C ALA A 239 -13.63 -21.40 7.61
N GLY A 240 -13.13 -20.62 8.57
CA GLY A 240 -12.07 -20.99 9.50
C GLY A 240 -10.66 -20.68 9.01
N PHE A 241 -10.50 -19.91 7.94
CA PHE A 241 -9.22 -19.42 7.48
C PHE A 241 -8.79 -18.16 8.24
N CYS A 242 -7.49 -18.02 8.41
CA CYS A 242 -6.89 -16.84 9.01
C CYS A 242 -6.73 -15.71 7.98
N HIS A 243 -6.87 -14.47 8.43
CA HIS A 243 -6.57 -13.27 7.67
C HIS A 243 -5.67 -12.34 8.48
N GLN A 244 -4.81 -11.60 7.81
CA GLN A 244 -3.89 -10.69 8.48
C GLN A 244 -4.56 -9.38 8.91
N LEU A 245 -5.51 -8.89 8.11
CA LEU A 245 -6.25 -7.66 8.36
C LEU A 245 -7.69 -7.99 8.72
N LEU A 246 -8.28 -7.22 9.65
CA LEU A 246 -9.70 -7.30 9.97
C LEU A 246 -10.52 -6.71 8.82
N GLU A 247 -11.59 -7.42 8.42
CA GLU A 247 -12.56 -6.93 7.44
C GLU A 247 -13.98 -7.33 7.79
N SER A 248 -14.95 -6.55 7.33
CA SER A 248 -16.37 -6.87 7.48
C SER A 248 -16.83 -7.98 6.54
N ASN A 249 -16.11 -8.16 5.41
CA ASN A 249 -16.43 -9.16 4.40
C ASN A 249 -15.16 -9.64 3.70
N TYR A 250 -14.82 -10.92 3.83
CA TYR A 250 -13.68 -11.55 3.16
C TYR A 250 -14.03 -12.19 1.81
N ASP A 251 -15.33 -12.27 1.46
CA ASP A 251 -15.76 -12.96 0.24
C ASP A 251 -15.60 -12.11 -1.03
N ASN A 252 -15.37 -10.79 -0.89
CA ASN A 252 -15.21 -9.83 -1.98
C ASN A 252 -13.75 -9.43 -2.27
N ASN A 253 -12.78 -10.07 -1.62
CA ASN A 253 -11.34 -9.76 -1.69
C ASN A 253 -10.67 -10.18 -2.99
N VAL A 254 -11.38 -10.81 -3.93
CA VAL A 254 -10.83 -11.36 -5.16
C VAL A 254 -11.30 -10.59 -6.38
N GLY A 255 -10.33 -10.15 -7.20
CA GLY A 255 -10.58 -9.60 -8.53
C GLY A 255 -9.96 -10.49 -9.61
N GLU A 256 -10.73 -10.81 -10.65
CA GLU A 256 -10.28 -11.64 -11.77
C GLU A 256 -10.51 -10.97 -13.10
N VAL A 257 -9.53 -11.11 -14.02
CA VAL A 257 -9.62 -10.59 -15.37
C VAL A 257 -9.09 -11.61 -16.36
N LEU A 258 -9.94 -11.98 -17.35
CA LEU A 258 -9.52 -12.79 -18.47
C LEU A 258 -8.69 -11.95 -19.44
N ILE A 259 -7.50 -12.45 -19.81
CA ILE A 259 -6.56 -11.82 -20.73
C ILE A 259 -6.09 -12.78 -21.80
N PHE A 260 -5.42 -12.25 -22.81
CA PHE A 260 -4.73 -13.03 -23.83
C PHE A 260 -3.25 -12.62 -23.92
N ILE A 261 -2.34 -13.60 -23.82
CA ILE A 261 -0.90 -13.40 -23.99
C ILE A 261 -0.54 -13.79 -25.43
N PRO A 262 -0.07 -12.83 -26.27
CA PRO A 262 0.29 -13.12 -27.65
C PRO A 262 1.69 -13.75 -27.75
N GLY A 263 1.95 -14.46 -28.86
CA GLY A 263 3.29 -14.97 -29.17
C GLY A 263 4.30 -13.84 -29.43
N HIS A 264 3.84 -12.71 -29.95
CA HIS A 264 4.62 -11.50 -30.21
C HIS A 264 3.83 -10.26 -29.79
N PRO A 265 4.28 -9.51 -28.78
CA PRO A 265 3.54 -8.34 -28.30
C PRO A 265 3.72 -7.07 -29.15
N GLY A 266 4.65 -7.07 -30.11
CA GLY A 266 5.01 -5.87 -30.86
C GLY A 266 5.65 -4.80 -29.94
N LYS A 267 5.13 -3.56 -30.00
CA LYS A 267 5.54 -2.48 -29.08
C LYS A 267 4.80 -2.52 -27.75
N GLY A 268 3.87 -3.45 -27.59
CA GLY A 268 3.01 -3.64 -26.44
C GLY A 268 1.64 -4.16 -26.88
N PHE A 269 1.10 -5.13 -26.16
CA PHE A 269 -0.21 -5.74 -26.44
C PHE A 269 -1.07 -5.72 -25.17
N GLY A 270 -2.25 -5.18 -25.28
CA GLY A 270 -3.23 -5.08 -24.20
C GLY A 270 -3.77 -3.65 -24.06
N PRO A 271 -4.83 -3.44 -23.25
CA PRO A 271 -5.45 -2.12 -23.09
C PRO A 271 -4.51 -1.07 -22.52
N GLY A 272 -3.55 -1.47 -21.68
CA GLY A 272 -2.54 -0.59 -21.10
C GLY A 272 -1.38 -0.22 -22.05
N SER A 273 -1.40 -0.64 -23.33
CA SER A 273 -0.28 -0.45 -24.26
C SER A 273 -0.05 1.00 -24.71
N ASN A 274 -1.07 1.86 -24.61
CA ASN A 274 -0.95 3.26 -25.03
C ASN A 274 -0.08 4.10 -24.07
N ASP A 275 0.13 3.64 -22.84
CA ASP A 275 0.85 4.35 -21.78
C ASP A 275 2.23 3.72 -21.52
N VAL A 276 2.72 2.89 -22.44
CA VAL A 276 3.98 2.16 -22.23
C VAL A 276 5.07 2.77 -23.09
N SER A 277 6.02 3.47 -22.44
CA SER A 277 7.37 3.65 -22.99
C SER A 277 8.35 2.83 -22.14
N ASN A 278 9.38 2.26 -22.75
CA ASN A 278 10.43 1.54 -22.01
C ASN A 278 11.13 2.45 -20.97
N ALA A 279 11.23 3.76 -21.27
CA ALA A 279 11.83 4.74 -20.38
C ALA A 279 10.97 4.96 -19.13
N ASP A 280 9.66 5.13 -19.27
CA ASP A 280 8.74 5.37 -18.15
C ASP A 280 8.70 4.18 -17.20
N LEU A 281 8.73 2.96 -17.74
CA LEU A 281 8.71 1.74 -16.95
C LEU A 281 10.02 1.51 -16.17
N ILE A 282 11.15 1.85 -16.77
CA ILE A 282 12.46 1.75 -16.13
C ILE A 282 12.61 2.80 -15.02
N ASP A 283 12.16 4.02 -15.26
CA ASP A 283 12.23 5.11 -14.28
C ASP A 283 11.39 4.82 -13.04
N ASP A 284 10.21 4.23 -13.19
CA ASP A 284 9.34 3.89 -12.06
C ASP A 284 9.87 2.74 -11.20
N GLU A 285 10.63 1.80 -11.78
CA GLU A 285 11.33 0.76 -11.01
C GLU A 285 12.31 1.34 -9.98
N ASN A 286 12.89 2.49 -10.27
CA ASN A 286 13.89 3.15 -9.42
C ASN A 286 13.31 4.32 -8.60
N ARG A 287 12.03 4.65 -8.75
CA ARG A 287 11.42 5.68 -7.91
C ARG A 287 11.24 5.12 -6.50
N PRO A 288 11.69 5.86 -5.46
CA PRO A 288 11.23 5.56 -4.13
C PRO A 288 9.69 5.65 -4.15
N ASP A 289 9.04 4.63 -3.62
CA ASP A 289 7.58 4.62 -3.54
C ASP A 289 7.12 5.94 -2.93
N LYS A 290 6.43 6.61 -3.68
CA LYS A 290 5.60 7.80 -3.63
C LYS A 290 5.58 8.66 -2.39
N PRO A 291 5.35 9.94 -2.65
CA PRO A 291 5.29 10.96 -1.61
C PRO A 291 4.17 10.73 -0.63
#